data_ca93fb45896e951fd06de41d8a5cd3a6
#
_entry.id   ca93fb45896e951fd06de41d8a5cd3a6
#
_cell.length_a   1.000
_cell.length_b   1.000
_cell.length_c   1.000
_cell.angle_alpha   90.00
_cell.angle_beta   90.00
_cell.angle_gamma   90.00
#
_symmetry.space_group_name_H-M   'P 1'
#
loop_
_entity.id
_entity.type
_entity.pdbx_description
1 polymer ?
#
loop_
_entity_poly.entity_id
_entity_poly.type
_entity_poly.pdbx_seq_one_letter_code
_entity_poly.pdbx_strand_id
1 'polypeptide(L)'
;ALQYSHKLALATLGLVAASGNTYQSDALYWVEGEAGREDSIADAYQKLGFANAVYAGYQCSLNTPVDTAGCAFAQKTLVQDGQRITIIAAMLRGVGYGAEWASNLHVGEGGGHYGFVTAAEHFFEDLQDYLKKAEAAAGTLGTIKLWLGGYSRGAAVANLTAARIRQQLPRIAQENTFVYTFA
;
A
#
# COMPACT_ATOMS: atom_id res chain seq x y z
N ALA A 1 8.09 20.28 -12.49
CA ALA A 1 7.65 18.93 -12.90
C ALA A 1 8.31 17.92 -11.98
N LEU A 2 7.52 16.99 -11.41
CA LEU A 2 8.05 15.85 -10.65
C LEU A 2 8.90 15.01 -11.60
N GLN A 3 10.19 14.87 -11.26
CA GLN A 3 11.10 14.06 -12.06
C GLN A 3 11.06 12.61 -11.59
N TYR A 4 11.07 11.67 -12.52
CA TYR A 4 11.24 10.25 -12.24
C TYR A 4 12.54 10.01 -11.47
N SER A 5 12.46 9.24 -10.39
CA SER A 5 13.62 8.84 -9.60
C SER A 5 13.84 7.33 -9.69
N HIS A 6 14.91 6.95 -10.40
CA HIS A 6 15.28 5.53 -10.52
C HIS A 6 15.58 4.88 -9.17
N LYS A 7 16.22 5.61 -8.24
CA LYS A 7 16.49 5.12 -6.89
C LYS A 7 15.19 4.83 -6.12
N LEU A 8 14.21 5.73 -6.23
CA LEU A 8 12.91 5.54 -5.58
C LEU A 8 12.14 4.39 -6.22
N ALA A 9 12.20 4.24 -7.54
CA ALA A 9 11.58 3.11 -8.25
C ALA A 9 12.17 1.76 -7.80
N LEU A 10 13.49 1.64 -7.69
CA LEU A 10 14.16 0.42 -7.18
C LEU A 10 13.79 0.13 -5.73
N ALA A 11 13.77 1.16 -4.86
CA ALA A 11 13.34 0.99 -3.48
C ALA A 11 11.88 0.54 -3.40
N THR A 12 11.00 1.11 -4.23
CA THR A 12 9.59 0.71 -4.30
C THR A 12 9.46 -0.75 -4.74
N LEU A 13 10.20 -1.17 -5.77
CA LEU A 13 10.16 -2.56 -6.25
C LEU A 13 10.57 -3.54 -5.15
N GLY A 14 11.64 -3.23 -4.40
CA GLY A 14 12.07 -4.03 -3.26
C GLY A 14 11.01 -4.14 -2.15
N LEU A 15 10.37 -3.03 -1.80
CA LEU A 15 9.30 -3.01 -0.81
C LEU A 15 8.06 -3.77 -1.27
N VAL A 16 7.67 -3.61 -2.53
CA VAL A 16 6.52 -4.32 -3.10
C VAL A 16 6.78 -5.83 -3.15
N ALA A 17 8.00 -6.25 -3.50
CA ALA A 17 8.39 -7.67 -3.43
C ALA A 17 8.32 -8.20 -1.99
N ALA A 18 8.80 -7.43 -1.01
CA ALA A 18 8.72 -7.79 0.40
C ALA A 18 7.27 -7.88 0.89
N SER A 19 6.36 -7.03 0.39
CA SER A 19 4.94 -7.06 0.77
C SER A 19 4.24 -8.36 0.33
N GLY A 20 4.64 -8.95 -0.79
CA GLY A 20 4.13 -10.23 -1.27
C GLY A 20 4.59 -11.43 -0.44
N ASN A 21 5.71 -11.31 0.23
CA ASN A 21 6.30 -12.36 1.06
C ASN A 21 6.05 -12.18 2.56
N THR A 22 5.14 -11.30 2.94
CA THR A 22 4.82 -11.02 4.34
C THR A 22 3.95 -12.13 4.94
N TYR A 23 4.19 -12.47 6.21
CA TYR A 23 3.48 -13.52 6.96
C TYR A 23 1.95 -13.42 6.90
N GLN A 24 1.40 -12.24 6.96
CA GLN A 24 -0.04 -12.02 6.87
C GLN A 24 -0.59 -12.12 5.43
N SER A 25 0.25 -12.52 4.48
CA SER A 25 -0.22 -12.96 3.19
C SER A 25 -1.07 -14.22 3.38
N ASP A 26 -1.96 -14.44 2.45
CA ASP A 26 -2.99 -15.46 2.43
C ASP A 26 -2.52 -16.84 2.96
N ALA A 27 -3.26 -17.38 3.92
CA ALA A 27 -2.99 -18.67 4.55
C ALA A 27 -2.88 -19.86 3.56
N LEU A 28 -3.41 -19.72 2.35
CA LEU A 28 -3.28 -20.73 1.28
C LEU A 28 -1.84 -20.96 0.81
N TYR A 29 -1.01 -19.94 0.89
CA TYR A 29 0.38 -20.01 0.46
C TYR A 29 1.36 -20.09 1.62
N TRP A 30 0.83 -20.16 2.85
CA TRP A 30 1.62 -20.39 4.03
C TRP A 30 2.09 -21.85 4.03
N VAL A 31 3.38 -22.03 3.91
CA VAL A 31 4.03 -23.32 4.16
C VAL A 31 4.71 -23.22 5.52
N GLU A 32 4.23 -24.00 6.48
CA GLU A 32 4.81 -24.06 7.81
C GLU A 32 6.30 -24.42 7.72
N GLY A 33 7.16 -23.60 8.32
CA GLY A 33 8.60 -23.82 8.33
C GLY A 33 9.40 -23.09 7.24
N GLU A 34 8.79 -22.29 6.38
CA GLU A 34 9.55 -21.37 5.52
C GLU A 34 10.04 -20.17 6.35
N ALA A 35 11.20 -20.34 7.01
CA ALA A 35 11.86 -19.27 7.72
C ALA A 35 12.18 -18.10 6.77
N GLY A 36 11.88 -16.86 7.20
CA GLY A 36 12.24 -15.63 6.49
C GLY A 36 11.12 -14.96 5.70
N ARG A 37 9.89 -15.48 5.74
CA ARG A 37 8.71 -14.81 5.16
C ARG A 37 7.94 -13.93 6.13
N GLU A 38 8.19 -14.13 7.41
CA GLU A 38 7.53 -13.39 8.47
C GLU A 38 8.06 -11.95 8.47
N ASP A 39 7.13 -11.00 8.41
CA ASP A 39 7.41 -9.57 8.53
C ASP A 39 8.45 -9.00 7.54
N SER A 40 8.65 -9.63 6.39
CA SER A 40 9.67 -9.16 5.43
C SER A 40 9.49 -7.69 5.02
N ILE A 41 8.25 -7.22 4.91
CA ILE A 41 7.98 -5.80 4.63
C ILE A 41 8.27 -4.92 5.85
N ALA A 42 7.99 -5.37 7.08
CA ALA A 42 8.31 -4.63 8.30
C ALA A 42 9.83 -4.45 8.44
N ASP A 43 10.62 -5.51 8.20
CA ASP A 43 12.09 -5.45 8.20
C ASP A 43 12.62 -4.49 7.13
N ALA A 44 12.03 -4.54 5.92
CA ALA A 44 12.42 -3.65 4.84
C ALA A 44 12.10 -2.18 5.17
N TYR A 45 10.94 -1.91 5.76
CA TYR A 45 10.59 -0.58 6.25
C TYR A 45 11.54 -0.10 7.34
N GLN A 46 11.85 -0.97 8.31
CA GLN A 46 12.77 -0.63 9.40
C GLN A 46 14.17 -0.26 8.87
N LYS A 47 14.70 -1.01 7.90
CA LYS A 47 15.99 -0.72 7.25
C LYS A 47 15.99 0.65 6.55
N LEU A 48 14.85 1.12 6.07
CA LEU A 48 14.68 2.45 5.50
C LEU A 48 14.33 3.53 6.53
N GLY A 49 14.27 3.17 7.82
CA GLY A 49 13.96 4.06 8.93
C GLY A 49 12.49 4.42 9.05
N PHE A 50 11.60 3.61 8.49
CA PHE A 50 10.17 3.68 8.76
C PHE A 50 9.83 2.91 10.03
N ALA A 51 8.79 3.35 10.72
CA ALA A 51 8.28 2.72 11.93
C ALA A 51 6.80 2.35 11.77
N ASN A 52 6.32 1.51 12.72
CA ASN A 52 4.91 1.19 12.89
C ASN A 52 4.27 0.63 11.62
N ALA A 53 4.78 -0.49 11.11
CA ALA A 53 4.16 -1.21 10.02
C ALA A 53 2.76 -1.71 10.44
N VAL A 54 1.75 -1.40 9.61
CA VAL A 54 0.35 -1.80 9.79
C VAL A 54 -0.11 -2.47 8.51
N TYR A 55 -0.80 -3.59 8.66
CA TYR A 55 -1.30 -4.38 7.55
C TYR A 55 -2.81 -4.20 7.37
N ALA A 56 -3.25 -4.08 6.13
CA ALA A 56 -4.65 -4.02 5.75
C ALA A 56 -4.92 -4.89 4.52
N GLY A 57 -6.12 -5.43 4.40
CA GLY A 57 -6.53 -6.23 3.24
C GLY A 57 -5.86 -7.60 3.08
N TYR A 58 -5.01 -8.01 4.03
CA TYR A 58 -4.35 -9.32 3.99
C TYR A 58 -5.23 -10.49 4.48
N GLN A 59 -6.31 -10.17 5.18
CA GLN A 59 -7.23 -11.17 5.72
C GLN A 59 -8.24 -11.55 4.66
N CYS A 60 -7.91 -12.54 3.86
CA CYS A 60 -8.81 -13.10 2.87
C CYS A 60 -9.30 -14.47 3.33
N SER A 61 -10.61 -14.69 3.31
CA SER A 61 -11.21 -15.99 3.48
C SER A 61 -11.37 -16.69 2.14
N LEU A 62 -10.99 -17.96 2.06
CA LEU A 62 -11.21 -18.80 0.88
C LEU A 62 -12.66 -18.89 0.41
N ASN A 63 -13.59 -18.77 1.36
CA ASN A 63 -15.01 -18.92 1.12
C ASN A 63 -15.73 -17.62 0.78
N THR A 64 -15.01 -16.50 0.84
CA THR A 64 -15.57 -15.19 0.53
C THR A 64 -14.60 -14.47 -0.37
N PRO A 65 -14.82 -14.45 -1.70
CA PRO A 65 -14.03 -13.61 -2.58
C PRO A 65 -14.14 -12.17 -2.10
N VAL A 66 -13.04 -11.63 -1.64
CA VAL A 66 -13.00 -10.24 -1.15
C VAL A 66 -12.27 -9.42 -2.19
N ASP A 67 -12.99 -8.46 -2.78
CA ASP A 67 -12.41 -7.49 -3.68
C ASP A 67 -11.53 -6.51 -2.88
N THR A 68 -10.38 -7.01 -2.41
CA THR A 68 -9.38 -6.28 -1.63
C THR A 68 -7.99 -6.40 -2.27
N ALA A 69 -7.04 -5.65 -1.78
CA ALA A 69 -5.62 -5.83 -2.05
C ALA A 69 -4.84 -5.66 -0.75
N GLY A 70 -4.04 -6.66 -0.41
CA GLY A 70 -3.18 -6.59 0.77
C GLY A 70 -2.21 -5.41 0.67
N CYS A 71 -2.18 -4.57 1.69
CA CYS A 71 -1.31 -3.39 1.77
C CYS A 71 -0.61 -3.31 3.11
N ALA A 72 0.66 -2.95 3.10
CA ALA A 72 1.42 -2.61 4.28
C ALA A 72 1.70 -1.10 4.31
N PHE A 73 1.29 -0.44 5.38
CA PHE A 73 1.55 0.96 5.66
C PHE A 73 2.72 1.08 6.63
N ALA A 74 3.53 2.12 6.47
CA ALA A 74 4.49 2.56 7.49
C ALA A 74 4.73 4.07 7.36
N GLN A 75 5.26 4.68 8.43
CA GLN A 75 5.55 6.10 8.42
C GLN A 75 6.97 6.41 8.86
N LYS A 76 7.50 7.51 8.35
CA LYS A 76 8.77 8.11 8.75
C LYS A 76 8.60 9.61 8.89
N THR A 77 8.99 10.16 10.04
CA THR A 77 8.94 11.60 10.27
C THR A 77 10.33 12.20 10.15
N LEU A 78 10.42 13.31 9.43
CA LEU A 78 11.62 14.12 9.27
C LEU A 78 11.33 15.56 9.68
N VAL A 79 12.38 16.29 10.05
CA VAL A 79 12.32 17.74 10.20
C VAL A 79 13.27 18.35 9.18
N GLN A 80 12.74 19.19 8.31
CA GLN A 80 13.51 19.90 7.30
C GLN A 80 13.16 21.38 7.38
N ASP A 81 14.16 22.24 7.52
CA ASP A 81 13.99 23.70 7.67
C ASP A 81 12.98 24.09 8.78
N GLY A 82 13.01 23.35 9.89
CA GLY A 82 12.11 23.54 11.02
C GLY A 82 10.67 23.01 10.79
N GLN A 83 10.37 22.49 9.61
CA GLN A 83 9.05 21.95 9.28
C GLN A 83 9.02 20.42 9.44
N ARG A 84 7.94 19.95 10.05
CA ARG A 84 7.66 18.50 10.15
C ARG A 84 7.16 17.97 8.82
N ILE A 85 7.80 16.92 8.34
CA ILE A 85 7.41 16.17 7.14
C ILE A 85 7.17 14.73 7.57
N THR A 86 5.99 14.19 7.29
CA THR A 86 5.68 12.79 7.51
C THR A 86 5.55 12.09 6.16
N ILE A 87 6.43 11.11 5.91
CA ILE A 87 6.37 10.24 4.75
C ILE A 87 5.52 9.03 5.14
N ILE A 88 4.43 8.82 4.43
CA ILE A 88 3.58 7.63 4.54
C ILE A 88 3.91 6.73 3.35
N ALA A 89 4.43 5.54 3.61
CA ALA A 89 4.63 4.51 2.60
C ALA A 89 3.48 3.51 2.65
N ALA A 90 2.94 3.13 1.49
CA ALA A 90 1.89 2.14 1.34
C ALA A 90 2.20 1.24 0.16
N MET A 91 2.51 -0.04 0.42
CA MET A 91 2.92 -1.01 -0.58
C MET A 91 1.86 -2.10 -0.72
N LEU A 92 1.28 -2.16 -1.93
CA LEU A 92 0.26 -3.14 -2.25
C LEU A 92 0.90 -4.37 -2.89
N ARG A 93 0.57 -5.53 -2.33
CA ARG A 93 1.07 -6.79 -2.87
C ARG A 93 0.43 -7.12 -4.21
N GLY A 94 1.18 -7.81 -5.05
CA GLY A 94 0.71 -8.32 -6.32
C GLY A 94 0.92 -9.82 -6.49
N VAL A 95 1.45 -10.49 -5.46
CA VAL A 95 1.71 -11.94 -5.40
C VAL A 95 1.33 -12.49 -4.04
N GLY A 96 1.12 -13.80 -3.92
CA GLY A 96 0.75 -14.44 -2.66
C GLY A 96 -0.71 -14.17 -2.24
N TYR A 97 -1.60 -13.91 -3.18
CA TYR A 97 -2.99 -13.51 -2.96
C TYR A 97 -4.01 -14.52 -3.51
N GLY A 98 -3.95 -15.78 -3.06
CA GLY A 98 -4.85 -16.81 -3.59
C GLY A 98 -6.34 -16.48 -3.49
N ALA A 99 -6.79 -15.97 -2.35
CA ALA A 99 -8.19 -15.61 -2.15
C ALA A 99 -8.61 -14.37 -2.96
N GLU A 100 -7.71 -13.42 -3.19
CA GLU A 100 -7.97 -12.24 -4.02
C GLU A 100 -8.02 -12.56 -5.52
N TRP A 101 -7.55 -13.74 -5.92
CA TRP A 101 -7.44 -14.11 -7.35
C TRP A 101 -8.79 -14.08 -8.06
N ALA A 102 -9.84 -14.54 -7.40
CA ALA A 102 -11.19 -14.52 -7.96
C ALA A 102 -11.66 -13.09 -8.32
N SER A 103 -11.21 -12.09 -7.59
CA SER A 103 -11.48 -10.68 -7.85
C SER A 103 -10.88 -10.19 -9.17
N ASN A 104 -9.81 -10.82 -9.68
CA ASN A 104 -9.27 -10.49 -11.01
C ASN A 104 -10.21 -10.86 -12.15
N LEU A 105 -11.17 -11.74 -11.90
CA LEU A 105 -12.19 -12.16 -12.86
C LEU A 105 -13.53 -11.46 -12.63
N HIS A 106 -13.65 -10.66 -11.57
CA HIS A 106 -14.87 -9.93 -11.23
C HIS A 106 -14.94 -8.64 -12.05
N VAL A 107 -15.24 -8.77 -13.32
CA VAL A 107 -15.25 -7.65 -14.27
C VAL A 107 -16.41 -6.69 -14.01
N GLY A 108 -17.58 -7.21 -13.61
CA GLY A 108 -18.79 -6.43 -13.39
C GLY A 108 -19.44 -5.92 -14.67
N GLU A 109 -20.55 -5.21 -14.51
CA GLU A 109 -21.29 -4.54 -15.58
C GLU A 109 -21.04 -3.03 -15.46
N GLY A 110 -20.38 -2.42 -16.42
CA GLY A 110 -20.15 -0.97 -16.41
C GLY A 110 -18.76 -0.54 -16.83
N GLY A 111 -18.43 0.72 -16.64
CA GLY A 111 -17.24 1.37 -17.19
C GLY A 111 -15.90 1.08 -16.49
N GLY A 112 -15.81 0.09 -15.60
CA GLY A 112 -14.58 -0.25 -14.90
C GLY A 112 -14.58 -1.71 -14.41
N HIS A 113 -13.39 -2.24 -14.15
CA HIS A 113 -13.23 -3.57 -13.60
C HIS A 113 -13.66 -3.57 -12.12
N TYR A 114 -14.81 -4.17 -11.81
CA TYR A 114 -15.46 -4.09 -10.50
C TYR A 114 -14.52 -4.50 -9.35
N GLY A 115 -13.86 -5.64 -9.45
CA GLY A 115 -12.96 -6.13 -8.40
C GLY A 115 -11.78 -5.19 -8.12
N PHE A 116 -11.24 -4.51 -9.13
CA PHE A 116 -10.16 -3.54 -8.90
C PHE A 116 -10.67 -2.20 -8.35
N VAL A 117 -11.85 -1.77 -8.81
CA VAL A 117 -12.47 -0.52 -8.29
C VAL A 117 -12.83 -0.68 -6.83
N THR A 118 -13.50 -1.79 -6.46
CA THR A 118 -13.87 -2.09 -5.08
C THR A 118 -12.64 -2.25 -4.18
N ALA A 119 -11.60 -2.95 -4.66
CA ALA A 119 -10.34 -3.05 -3.91
C ALA A 119 -9.66 -1.69 -3.70
N ALA A 120 -9.76 -0.79 -4.69
CA ALA A 120 -9.23 0.58 -4.55
C ALA A 120 -10.06 1.43 -3.57
N GLU A 121 -11.36 1.15 -3.43
CA GLU A 121 -12.22 1.78 -2.43
C GLU A 121 -11.83 1.36 -1.02
N HIS A 122 -11.73 0.06 -0.77
CA HIS A 122 -11.29 -0.46 0.53
C HIS A 122 -9.89 0.04 0.91
N PHE A 123 -8.95 0.00 -0.05
CA PHE A 123 -7.60 0.53 0.22
C PHE A 123 -7.61 2.03 0.54
N PHE A 124 -8.47 2.81 -0.12
CA PHE A 124 -8.60 4.23 0.17
C PHE A 124 -9.17 4.49 1.58
N GLU A 125 -10.13 3.69 2.03
CA GLU A 125 -10.66 3.73 3.39
C GLU A 125 -9.59 3.37 4.42
N ASP A 126 -8.83 2.29 4.19
CA ASP A 126 -7.69 1.88 5.02
C ASP A 126 -6.62 2.98 5.13
N LEU A 127 -6.31 3.66 4.02
CA LEU A 127 -5.39 4.80 4.01
C LEU A 127 -5.92 5.95 4.86
N GLN A 128 -7.21 6.29 4.75
CA GLN A 128 -7.81 7.34 5.57
C GLN A 128 -7.76 7.00 7.06
N ASP A 129 -8.04 5.76 7.41
CA ASP A 129 -7.99 5.30 8.80
C ASP A 129 -6.57 5.27 9.35
N TYR A 130 -5.60 4.86 8.52
CA TYR A 130 -4.18 4.94 8.89
C TYR A 130 -3.77 6.39 9.19
N LEU A 131 -4.12 7.33 8.30
CA LEU A 131 -3.82 8.74 8.48
C LEU A 131 -4.45 9.32 9.74
N LYS A 132 -5.72 8.99 10.03
CA LYS A 132 -6.40 9.43 11.28
C LYS A 132 -5.69 8.91 12.53
N LYS A 133 -5.32 7.62 12.55
CA LYS A 133 -4.62 6.99 13.68
C LYS A 133 -3.22 7.60 13.87
N ALA A 134 -2.50 7.80 12.78
CA ALA A 134 -1.17 8.41 12.80
C ALA A 134 -1.22 9.86 13.33
N GLU A 135 -2.22 10.63 12.92
CA GLU A 135 -2.42 12.01 13.38
C GLU A 135 -2.84 12.07 14.85
N ALA A 136 -3.74 11.17 15.28
CA ALA A 136 -4.13 11.09 16.70
C ALA A 136 -2.95 10.75 17.62
N ALA A 137 -2.03 9.90 17.16
CA ALA A 137 -0.84 9.53 17.92
C ALA A 137 0.23 10.64 17.94
N ALA A 138 0.38 11.41 16.88
CA ALA A 138 1.44 12.39 16.70
C ALA A 138 1.02 13.85 17.01
N GLY A 139 -0.26 14.12 17.20
CA GLY A 139 -0.85 15.45 17.31
C GLY A 139 -0.95 16.16 15.95
N THR A 140 0.06 16.08 15.12
CA THR A 140 0.06 16.58 13.74
C THR A 140 1.04 15.80 12.88
N LEU A 141 0.73 15.60 11.62
CA LEU A 141 1.63 14.98 10.63
C LEU A 141 2.49 16.01 9.89
N GLY A 142 2.17 17.30 9.99
CA GLY A 142 2.83 18.33 9.21
C GLY A 142 2.57 18.16 7.72
N THR A 143 3.59 18.38 6.88
CA THR A 143 3.50 18.11 5.45
C THR A 143 3.53 16.60 5.21
N ILE A 144 2.48 16.06 4.60
CA ILE A 144 2.39 14.64 4.26
C ILE A 144 2.97 14.42 2.87
N LYS A 145 3.94 13.48 2.78
CA LYS A 145 4.40 12.91 1.51
C LYS A 145 3.94 11.47 1.43
N LEU A 146 3.13 11.14 0.43
CA LEU A 146 2.58 9.82 0.22
C LEU A 146 3.39 9.06 -0.83
N TRP A 147 3.88 7.88 -0.47
CA TRP A 147 4.63 6.99 -1.33
C TRP A 147 3.87 5.68 -1.52
N LEU A 148 3.29 5.52 -2.71
CA LEU A 148 2.51 4.34 -3.10
C LEU A 148 3.36 3.44 -4.00
N GLY A 149 3.33 2.14 -3.74
CA GLY A 149 3.90 1.12 -4.59
C GLY A 149 2.91 -0.03 -4.82
N GLY A 150 2.96 -0.63 -6.00
CA GLY A 150 2.15 -1.80 -6.31
C GLY A 150 2.73 -2.62 -7.45
N TYR A 151 2.49 -3.94 -7.42
CA TYR A 151 2.85 -4.87 -8.49
C TYR A 151 1.60 -5.59 -8.98
N SER A 152 1.49 -5.80 -10.31
CA SER A 152 0.38 -6.55 -10.93
C SER A 152 -0.99 -6.03 -10.46
N ARG A 153 -1.82 -6.84 -9.80
CA ARG A 153 -3.09 -6.41 -9.18
C ARG A 153 -2.92 -5.17 -8.28
N GLY A 154 -1.90 -5.18 -7.42
CA GLY A 154 -1.58 -4.05 -6.55
C GLY A 154 -1.23 -2.78 -7.33
N ALA A 155 -0.65 -2.90 -8.53
CA ALA A 155 -0.40 -1.77 -9.41
C ALA A 155 -1.68 -1.12 -9.93
N ALA A 156 -2.66 -1.94 -10.34
CA ALA A 156 -3.97 -1.45 -10.77
C ALA A 156 -4.69 -0.70 -9.64
N VAL A 157 -4.72 -1.29 -8.45
CA VAL A 157 -5.33 -0.69 -7.25
C VAL A 157 -4.62 0.62 -6.86
N ALA A 158 -3.27 0.64 -6.87
CA ALA A 158 -2.49 1.84 -6.56
C ALA A 158 -2.81 3.00 -7.53
N ASN A 159 -2.92 2.73 -8.83
CA ASN A 159 -3.24 3.74 -9.82
C ASN A 159 -4.66 4.31 -9.66
N LEU A 160 -5.66 3.43 -9.44
CA LEU A 160 -7.04 3.85 -9.20
C LEU A 160 -7.15 4.69 -7.93
N THR A 161 -6.46 4.27 -6.85
CA THR A 161 -6.44 5.01 -5.60
C THR A 161 -5.70 6.34 -5.72
N ALA A 162 -4.62 6.43 -6.49
CA ALA A 162 -3.92 7.69 -6.72
C ALA A 162 -4.83 8.74 -7.35
N ALA A 163 -5.67 8.35 -8.32
CA ALA A 163 -6.67 9.23 -8.91
C ALA A 163 -7.70 9.71 -7.86
N ARG A 164 -8.14 8.82 -6.98
CA ARG A 164 -9.10 9.14 -5.90
C ARG A 164 -8.48 10.05 -4.84
N ILE A 165 -7.22 9.82 -4.43
CA ILE A 165 -6.49 10.68 -3.49
C ILE A 165 -6.46 12.12 -3.99
N ARG A 166 -6.14 12.32 -5.26
CA ARG A 166 -6.13 13.65 -5.88
C ARG A 166 -7.46 14.38 -5.77
N GLN A 167 -8.57 13.65 -5.83
CA GLN A 167 -9.92 14.23 -5.79
C GLN A 167 -10.45 14.42 -4.36
N GLN A 168 -10.14 13.50 -3.45
CA GLN A 168 -10.81 13.39 -2.16
C GLN A 168 -9.93 13.63 -0.94
N LEU A 169 -8.59 13.71 -1.11
CA LEU A 169 -7.64 14.03 -0.04
C LEU A 169 -6.79 15.26 -0.37
N PRO A 170 -7.39 16.47 -0.50
CA PRO A 170 -6.67 17.68 -0.91
C PRO A 170 -5.56 18.10 0.06
N ARG A 171 -5.57 17.58 1.29
CA ARG A 171 -4.50 17.79 2.26
C ARG A 171 -3.17 17.13 1.87
N ILE A 172 -3.20 16.17 0.92
CA ILE A 172 -2.00 15.59 0.31
C ILE A 172 -1.84 16.22 -1.06
N ALA A 173 -0.94 17.18 -1.18
CA ALA A 173 -0.71 17.86 -2.44
C ALA A 173 -0.23 16.88 -3.53
N GLN A 174 -0.56 17.15 -4.78
CA GLN A 174 -0.20 16.28 -5.90
C GLN A 174 1.31 16.10 -6.02
N GLU A 175 2.09 17.16 -5.79
CA GLU A 175 3.55 17.15 -5.80
C GLU A 175 4.16 16.33 -4.65
N ASN A 176 3.38 16.00 -3.64
CA ASN A 176 3.75 15.17 -2.50
C ASN A 176 3.26 13.72 -2.62
N THR A 177 2.69 13.34 -3.78
CA THR A 177 2.21 11.98 -4.05
C THR A 177 3.13 11.30 -5.07
N PHE A 178 3.82 10.26 -4.63
CA PHE A 178 4.77 9.48 -5.42
C PHE A 178 4.20 8.09 -5.64
N VAL A 179 3.97 7.72 -6.91
CA VAL A 179 3.37 6.43 -7.27
C VAL A 179 4.30 5.70 -8.22
N TYR A 180 4.71 4.50 -7.83
CA TYR A 180 5.50 3.61 -8.67
C TYR A 180 4.82 2.24 -8.76
N THR A 181 4.46 1.87 -9.96
CA THR A 181 3.74 0.62 -10.24
C THR A 181 4.50 -0.23 -11.25
N PHE A 182 4.42 -1.54 -11.05
CA PHE A 182 5.12 -2.54 -11.82
C PHE A 182 4.15 -3.63 -12.28
N ALA A 183 4.38 -4.18 -13.48
CA ALA A 183 3.60 -5.26 -14.08
C ALA A 183 4.49 -6.39 -14.59
#